data_27696b5eadab9e14a186394853a17b46
#
_entry.id   27696b5eadab9e14a186394853a17b46
#
_cell.length_a   1.000
_cell.length_b   1.000
_cell.length_c   1.000
_cell.angle_alpha   90.00
_cell.angle_beta   90.00
_cell.angle_gamma   90.00
#
_symmetry.space_group_name_H-M   'P 1'
#
loop_
_entity.id
_entity.type
_entity.pdbx_description
1 polymer ?
#
loop_
_entity_poly.entity_id
_entity_poly.type
_entity_poly.pdbx_seq_one_letter_code
_entity_poly.pdbx_strand_id
1 'polypeptide(L)' 'MVSAVRVHQLGGPEVLKYEEIDLPEPGRGQVRYRTTAVGVNYIDTYFRSGLYPAPSLPFTAGNESAGVITAVG' A
#
# COMPACT_ATOMS: atom_id res chain seq x y z
N MET A 1 1.22 8.90 -12.37
CA MET A 1 2.08 8.28 -11.33
C MET A 1 1.65 8.75 -9.97
N VAL A 2 1.75 7.90 -8.99
CA VAL A 2 1.39 8.22 -7.60
C VAL A 2 2.56 7.87 -6.69
N SER A 3 2.62 8.52 -5.53
CA SER A 3 3.63 8.22 -4.52
C SER A 3 3.09 7.20 -3.54
N ALA A 4 3.94 6.29 -3.12
CA ALA A 4 3.57 5.25 -2.17
C ALA A 4 4.77 4.86 -1.30
N VAL A 5 4.49 4.34 -0.11
CA VAL A 5 5.49 3.73 0.75
C VAL A 5 5.52 2.24 0.43
N ARG A 6 6.66 1.77 -0.09
CA ARG A 6 6.81 0.40 -0.58
C ARG A 6 7.82 -0.37 0.25
N VAL A 7 7.60 -1.67 0.34
CA VAL A 7 8.52 -2.60 1.01
C VAL A 7 9.01 -3.60 -0.03
N HIS A 8 10.33 -3.54 -0.33
CA HIS A 8 10.97 -4.43 -1.30
C HIS A 8 11.64 -5.63 -0.63
N GLN A 9 11.95 -5.51 0.66
CA GLN A 9 12.49 -6.60 1.47
C GLN A 9 11.97 -6.48 2.89
N LEU A 10 11.83 -7.60 3.57
CA LEU A 10 11.34 -7.63 4.95
C LEU A 10 12.39 -7.06 5.90
N GLY A 11 11.94 -6.45 7.00
CA GLY A 11 12.86 -5.89 7.99
C GLY A 11 12.21 -4.87 8.90
N GLY A 12 13.02 -4.02 9.48
CA GLY A 12 12.61 -2.92 10.35
C GLY A 12 12.19 -1.68 9.56
N PRO A 13 12.04 -0.53 10.25
CA PRO A 13 11.57 0.69 9.60
C PRO A 13 12.45 1.16 8.44
N GLU A 14 13.72 0.80 8.44
CA GLU A 14 14.68 1.19 7.40
C GLU A 14 14.35 0.62 6.02
N VAL A 15 13.49 -0.41 5.93
CA VAL A 15 13.11 -1.01 4.65
C VAL A 15 11.97 -0.26 3.96
N LEU A 16 11.34 0.69 4.65
CA LEU A 16 10.27 1.51 4.07
C LEU A 16 10.86 2.50 3.07
N LYS A 17 10.34 2.51 1.84
CA LYS A 17 10.79 3.41 0.78
C LYS A 17 9.63 4.21 0.24
N TYR A 18 9.78 5.55 0.22
CA TYR A 18 8.82 6.44 -0.40
C TYR A 18 9.21 6.62 -1.87
N GLU A 19 8.37 6.14 -2.76
CA GLU A 19 8.69 6.12 -4.17
C GLU A 19 7.45 6.34 -5.04
N GLU A 20 7.68 6.70 -6.30
CA GLU A 20 6.60 6.83 -7.27
C GLU A 20 6.36 5.50 -7.96
N ILE A 21 5.08 5.17 -8.15
CA ILE A 21 4.67 3.95 -8.83
C ILE A 21 3.61 4.28 -9.88
N ASP A 22 3.49 3.44 -10.89
CA ASP A 22 2.40 3.49 -11.83
C ASP A 22 1.21 2.73 -11.27
N LEU A 23 0.04 3.37 -11.30
CA LEU A 23 -1.18 2.77 -10.82
C LEU A 23 -2.03 2.38 -12.03
N PRO A 24 -2.29 1.08 -12.25
CA PRO A 24 -3.11 0.66 -13.39
C PRO A 24 -4.55 1.11 -13.23
N GLU A 25 -5.29 1.15 -14.35
CA GLU A 25 -6.71 1.41 -14.31
C GLU A 25 -7.42 0.33 -13.52
N PRO A 26 -8.51 0.67 -12.79
CA PRO A 26 -9.22 -0.33 -11.99
C PRO A 26 -9.83 -1.40 -12.89
N GLY A 27 -9.62 -2.64 -12.51
CA GLY A 27 -10.19 -3.79 -13.17
C GLY A 27 -11.59 -4.11 -12.63
N ARG A 28 -12.15 -5.22 -13.12
CA ARG A 28 -13.48 -5.66 -12.69
C ARG A 28 -13.52 -5.87 -11.18
N GLY A 29 -14.51 -5.26 -10.52
CA GLY A 29 -14.65 -5.35 -9.07
C GLY A 29 -13.73 -4.42 -8.29
N GLN A 30 -13.02 -3.53 -8.97
CA GLN A 30 -12.09 -2.60 -8.34
C GLN A 30 -12.53 -1.16 -8.53
N VAL A 31 -12.07 -0.31 -7.65
CA VAL A 31 -12.24 1.14 -7.76
C VAL A 31 -10.90 1.81 -7.53
N ARG A 32 -10.73 3.00 -8.11
CA ARG A 32 -9.62 3.88 -7.77
C ARG A 32 -10.18 5.02 -6.94
N TYR A 33 -9.48 5.39 -5.88
CA TYR A 33 -9.88 6.54 -5.08
C TYR A 33 -8.66 7.39 -4.74
N ARG A 34 -8.91 8.68 -4.54
CA ARG A 34 -7.90 9.61 -4.05
C ARG A 34 -7.91 9.56 -2.53
N THR A 35 -6.81 9.11 -1.95
CA THR A 35 -6.68 8.98 -0.51
C THR A 35 -6.64 10.35 0.16
N THR A 36 -7.47 10.54 1.18
CA THR A 36 -7.50 11.76 1.98
C THR A 36 -7.02 11.52 3.40
N ALA A 37 -7.03 10.28 3.87
CA ALA A 37 -6.55 9.91 5.19
C ALA A 37 -6.08 8.46 5.19
N VAL A 38 -5.07 8.17 5.98
CA VAL A 38 -4.56 6.80 6.18
C VAL A 38 -4.47 6.52 7.66
N GLY A 39 -4.81 5.28 8.06
CA GLY A 39 -4.59 4.79 9.40
C GLY A 39 -3.33 3.93 9.44
N VAL A 40 -2.57 4.09 10.51
CA VAL A 40 -1.39 3.26 10.76
C VAL A 40 -1.72 2.35 11.93
N ASN A 41 -1.59 1.05 11.72
CA ASN A 41 -1.96 0.03 12.68
C ASN A 41 -0.77 -0.87 13.01
N TYR A 42 -0.82 -1.51 14.16
CA TYR A 42 0.28 -2.38 14.58
C TYR A 42 0.51 -3.54 13.61
N ILE A 43 -0.55 -4.05 12.99
CA ILE A 43 -0.45 -5.14 12.02
C ILE A 43 0.41 -4.78 10.81
N ASP A 44 0.52 -3.50 10.48
CA ASP A 44 1.35 -3.04 9.37
C ASP A 44 2.82 -3.40 9.59
N THR A 45 3.27 -3.40 10.86
CA THR A 45 4.63 -3.82 11.20
C THR A 45 4.83 -5.31 11.02
N TYR A 46 3.78 -6.10 11.18
CA TYR A 46 3.85 -7.56 11.04
C TYR A 46 4.09 -7.96 9.58
N PHE A 47 3.46 -7.28 8.64
CA PHE A 47 3.74 -7.52 7.22
C PHE A 47 5.14 -7.06 6.85
N ARG A 48 5.58 -5.92 7.35
CA ARG A 48 6.92 -5.38 7.08
C ARG A 48 8.02 -6.33 7.61
N SER A 49 7.85 -6.85 8.80
CA SER A 49 8.85 -7.71 9.44
C SER A 49 8.80 -9.16 8.97
N GLY A 50 7.69 -9.56 8.32
CA GLY A 50 7.51 -10.93 7.89
C GLY A 50 6.83 -11.84 8.91
N LEU A 51 6.36 -11.30 10.04
CA LEU A 51 5.59 -12.08 11.01
C LEU A 51 4.31 -12.63 10.38
N TYR A 52 3.64 -11.81 9.55
CA TYR A 52 2.55 -12.25 8.70
C TYR A 52 3.01 -12.24 7.25
N PRO A 53 2.69 -13.27 6.45
CA PRO A 53 3.13 -13.31 5.06
C PRO A 53 2.44 -12.26 4.21
N ALA A 54 3.22 -11.49 3.48
CA ALA A 54 2.70 -10.61 2.45
C ALA A 54 2.47 -11.40 1.16
N PRO A 55 1.48 -10.99 0.31
CA PRO A 55 1.20 -11.72 -0.91
C PRO A 55 2.36 -11.71 -1.91
N SER A 56 3.16 -10.64 -1.92
CA SER A 56 4.32 -10.52 -2.81
C SER A 56 5.21 -9.38 -2.37
N LEU A 57 6.45 -9.36 -2.88
CA LEU A 57 7.37 -8.24 -2.73
C LEU A 57 7.67 -7.69 -4.11
N PRO A 58 7.69 -6.39 -4.33
CA PRO A 58 7.37 -5.34 -3.34
C PRO A 58 5.87 -5.23 -3.07
N PHE A 59 5.51 -4.72 -1.90
CA PHE A 59 4.13 -4.41 -1.59
C PHE A 59 4.02 -2.98 -1.04
N THR A 60 2.82 -2.39 -1.15
CA THR A 60 2.54 -1.07 -0.57
C THR A 60 2.12 -1.26 0.89
N ALA A 61 2.76 -0.53 1.79
CA ALA A 61 2.51 -0.64 3.22
C ALA A 61 1.15 -0.04 3.59
N GLY A 62 0.52 -0.61 4.63
CA GLY A 62 -0.75 -0.12 5.18
C GLY A 62 -1.95 -0.82 4.58
N ASN A 63 -3.05 -0.89 5.34
CA ASN A 63 -4.30 -1.48 4.88
C ASN A 63 -5.54 -0.79 5.45
N GLU A 64 -5.41 0.48 5.82
CA GLU A 64 -6.53 1.30 6.26
C GLU A 64 -6.41 2.70 5.67
N SER A 65 -7.44 3.13 4.96
CA SER A 65 -7.46 4.47 4.39
C SER A 65 -8.88 4.90 4.05
N ALA A 66 -9.06 6.19 3.81
CA ALA A 66 -10.30 6.78 3.35
C ALA A 66 -10.02 7.75 2.23
N GLY A 67 -10.97 7.93 1.33
CA GLY A 67 -10.78 8.83 0.21
C GLY A 67 -12.03 8.98 -0.64
N VAL A 68 -11.86 9.59 -1.80
CA VAL A 68 -12.93 9.87 -2.75
C VAL A 68 -12.71 9.05 -4.01
N ILE A 69 -13.73 8.29 -4.41
CA ILE A 69 -13.66 7.45 -5.61
C ILE A 69 -13.49 8.35 -6.84
N THR A 70 -12.51 8.02 -7.68
CA THR A 70 -12.20 8.77 -8.90
C THR A 70 -12.45 7.94 -10.17
N ALA A 71 -12.48 6.61 -10.05
CA ALA A 71 -12.74 5.73 -11.19
C ALA A 71 -13.25 4.38 -10.70
N VAL A 72 -14.06 3.74 -11.53
CA VAL A 72 -14.56 2.38 -11.27
C VAL A 72 -14.26 1.49 -12.46
N GLY A 73 -13.98 0.25 -12.13
CA GLY A 73 -13.71 -0.78 -13.14
C GLY A 73 -14.94 -1.53 -13.63
#